data_60b76b040f34b946bf4e1d76b35a2ab9
#
_entry.id   60b76b040f34b946bf4e1d76b35a2ab9
#
_cell.length_a   1.000
_cell.length_b   1.000
_cell.length_c   1.000
_cell.angle_alpha   90.00
_cell.angle_beta   90.00
_cell.angle_gamma   90.00
#
_symmetry.space_group_name_H-M   'P 1'
#
loop_
_entity.id
_entity.type
_entity.pdbx_description
1 polymer ?
#
loop_
_entity_poly.entity_id
_entity_poly.type
_entity_poly.pdbx_seq_one_letter_code
_entity_poly.pdbx_strand_id
1 'polypeptide(L)'
;CRFTIAGIMVILFGSILQGRFLKAGKGDLPRIGKICLLQTVVQYFFFYVGLAHTTGVKGSIVEASNVFLAILVSSLIFHQEKLDQKKVLGCIVGFAGVVLINLSGSNVDMSFNLTGDGFIFISAIAYALSSVLIKKYSAKSDPVMLSGYQFTAGGLVMILIGFVMGGRIHTASMPAMILLIYMALISAVAYTLWGIL
;
A
#
# COMPACT_ATOMS: atom_id res chain seq x y z
N CYS A 1 -4.57 13.10 3.69
CA CYS A 1 -6.03 13.23 3.49
C CYS A 1 -6.62 12.01 2.76
N ARG A 2 -6.06 11.56 1.60
CA ARG A 2 -6.62 10.46 0.79
C ARG A 2 -6.88 9.18 1.61
N PHE A 3 -5.89 8.71 2.37
CA PHE A 3 -6.02 7.48 3.15
C PHE A 3 -7.03 7.57 4.29
N THR A 4 -7.12 8.72 4.95
CA THR A 4 -8.12 8.93 6.01
C THR A 4 -9.53 8.83 5.45
N ILE A 5 -9.80 9.49 4.32
CA ILE A 5 -11.10 9.44 3.64
C ILE A 5 -11.39 8.01 3.17
N ALA A 6 -10.41 7.37 2.50
CA ALA A 6 -10.54 5.99 2.04
C ALA A 6 -10.84 5.02 3.20
N GLY A 7 -10.14 5.15 4.34
CA GLY A 7 -10.35 4.30 5.51
C GLY A 7 -11.75 4.43 6.09
N ILE A 8 -12.26 5.66 6.20
CA ILE A 8 -13.65 5.91 6.65
C ILE A 8 -14.64 5.29 5.66
N MET A 9 -14.42 5.46 4.35
CA MET A 9 -15.27 4.87 3.31
C MET A 9 -15.24 3.34 3.34
N VAL A 10 -14.07 2.71 3.59
CA VAL A 10 -13.96 1.24 3.74
C VAL A 10 -14.80 0.76 4.91
N ILE A 11 -14.74 1.45 6.07
CA ILE A 11 -15.54 1.08 7.25
C ILE A 11 -17.04 1.22 6.93
N LEU A 12 -17.44 2.29 6.26
CA LEU A 12 -18.85 2.53 5.91
C LEU A 12 -19.34 1.48 4.91
N PHE A 13 -18.65 1.29 3.79
CA PHE A 13 -19.04 0.31 2.77
C PHE A 13 -19.02 -1.12 3.31
N GLY A 14 -17.97 -1.47 4.06
CA GLY A 14 -17.88 -2.78 4.69
C GLY A 14 -19.02 -3.03 5.69
N SER A 15 -19.38 -2.01 6.47
CA SER A 15 -20.51 -2.11 7.42
C SER A 15 -21.85 -2.29 6.72
N ILE A 16 -22.07 -1.58 5.60
CA ILE A 16 -23.29 -1.70 4.78
C ILE A 16 -23.38 -3.09 4.16
N LEU A 17 -22.29 -3.53 3.51
CA LEU A 17 -22.27 -4.82 2.79
C LEU A 17 -22.40 -6.02 3.74
N GLN A 18 -21.82 -5.92 4.95
CA GLN A 18 -21.90 -7.00 5.92
C GLN A 18 -23.14 -6.90 6.83
N GLY A 19 -23.95 -5.86 6.70
CA GLY A 19 -25.14 -5.64 7.51
C GLY A 19 -24.86 -5.46 9.01
N ARG A 20 -23.60 -5.16 9.38
CA ARG A 20 -23.14 -4.98 10.77
C ARG A 20 -22.11 -3.88 10.85
N PHE A 21 -22.08 -3.13 11.96
CA PHE A 21 -21.02 -2.14 12.16
C PHE A 21 -19.70 -2.82 12.52
N LEU A 22 -18.67 -2.55 11.74
CA LEU A 22 -17.32 -3.11 11.90
C LEU A 22 -16.61 -2.43 13.08
N LYS A 23 -16.71 -3.01 14.29
CA LYS A 23 -16.03 -2.50 15.48
C LYS A 23 -14.69 -3.23 15.67
N ALA A 24 -13.61 -2.46 15.85
CA ALA A 24 -12.34 -3.02 16.29
C ALA A 24 -12.40 -3.42 17.76
N GLY A 25 -12.09 -4.67 18.05
CA GLY A 25 -11.94 -5.18 19.41
C GLY A 25 -10.61 -4.74 20.05
N LYS A 26 -10.54 -4.80 21.39
CA LYS A 26 -9.27 -4.48 22.09
C LYS A 26 -8.08 -5.35 21.63
N GLY A 27 -8.33 -6.59 21.23
CA GLY A 27 -7.32 -7.49 20.68
C GLY A 27 -6.88 -7.17 19.26
N ASP A 28 -7.65 -6.36 18.52
CA ASP A 28 -7.32 -5.98 17.14
C ASP A 28 -6.45 -4.72 17.07
N LEU A 29 -6.47 -3.87 18.10
CA LEU A 29 -5.67 -2.64 18.14
C LEU A 29 -4.18 -2.87 17.86
N PRO A 30 -3.48 -3.82 18.52
CA PRO A 30 -2.06 -4.04 18.23
C PRO A 30 -1.82 -4.59 16.81
N ARG A 31 -2.76 -5.34 16.24
CA ARG A 31 -2.70 -5.82 14.85
C ARG A 31 -2.86 -4.66 13.88
N ILE A 32 -3.87 -3.83 14.09
CA ILE A 32 -4.12 -2.61 13.30
C ILE A 32 -2.89 -1.69 13.38
N GLY A 33 -2.32 -1.47 14.56
CA GLY A 33 -1.14 -0.63 14.75
C GLY A 33 0.08 -1.12 13.96
N LYS A 34 0.36 -2.43 13.96
CA LYS A 34 1.47 -3.00 13.19
C LYS A 34 1.28 -2.86 11.68
N ILE A 35 0.07 -3.15 11.18
CA ILE A 35 -0.24 -3.00 9.77
C ILE A 35 -0.21 -1.52 9.38
N CYS A 36 -0.80 -0.64 10.18
CA CYS A 36 -0.81 0.81 9.98
C CYS A 36 0.62 1.35 9.85
N LEU A 37 1.51 0.97 10.77
CA LEU A 37 2.91 1.40 10.74
C LEU A 37 3.61 0.96 9.46
N LEU A 38 3.53 -0.32 9.11
CA LEU A 38 4.24 -0.87 7.96
C LEU A 38 3.62 -0.45 6.63
N GLN A 39 2.30 -0.63 6.47
CA GLN A 39 1.64 -0.45 5.18
C GLN A 39 1.29 1.00 4.89
N THR A 40 0.91 1.79 5.89
CA THR A 40 0.48 3.17 5.62
C THR A 40 1.59 4.17 5.94
N VAL A 41 2.25 4.06 7.08
CA VAL A 41 3.24 5.07 7.48
C VAL A 41 4.57 4.82 6.77
N VAL A 42 5.22 3.67 7.04
CA VAL A 42 6.56 3.38 6.50
C VAL A 42 6.51 3.25 4.98
N GLN A 43 5.63 2.43 4.44
CA GLN A 43 5.52 2.21 3.00
C GLN A 43 5.31 3.51 2.25
N TYR A 44 4.27 4.27 2.55
CA TYR A 44 3.96 5.49 1.79
C TYR A 44 4.91 6.65 2.06
N PHE A 45 5.48 6.74 3.26
CA PHE A 45 6.51 7.73 3.53
C PHE A 45 7.71 7.52 2.60
N PHE A 46 8.29 6.34 2.59
CA PHE A 46 9.43 6.02 1.72
C PHE A 46 9.07 6.05 0.24
N PHE A 47 7.85 5.63 -0.12
CA PHE A 47 7.38 5.72 -1.50
C PHE A 47 7.32 7.17 -2.00
N TYR A 48 6.68 8.07 -1.27
CA TYR A 48 6.54 9.47 -1.72
C TYR A 48 7.86 10.22 -1.68
N VAL A 49 8.69 10.02 -0.67
CA VAL A 49 10.03 10.61 -0.63
C VAL A 49 10.90 10.06 -1.74
N GLY A 50 10.88 8.76 -2.00
CA GLY A 50 11.60 8.14 -3.10
C GLY A 50 11.12 8.65 -4.46
N LEU A 51 9.81 8.72 -4.68
CA LEU A 51 9.22 9.21 -5.93
C LEU A 51 9.55 10.68 -6.22
N ALA A 52 9.79 11.49 -5.19
CA ALA A 52 10.24 12.88 -5.37
C ALA A 52 11.69 12.98 -5.90
N HIS A 53 12.48 11.91 -5.80
CA HIS A 53 13.90 11.85 -6.20
C HIS A 53 14.18 10.90 -7.38
N THR A 54 13.14 10.30 -7.97
CA THR A 54 13.25 9.41 -9.14
C THR A 54 12.14 9.69 -10.15
N THR A 55 12.25 9.10 -11.33
CA THR A 55 11.19 9.22 -12.35
C THR A 55 10.06 8.24 -12.07
N GLY A 56 8.84 8.62 -12.49
CA GLY A 56 7.67 7.73 -12.34
C GLY A 56 7.86 6.37 -13.03
N VAL A 57 8.60 6.32 -14.13
CA VAL A 57 8.93 5.08 -14.85
C VAL A 57 9.80 4.17 -14.00
N LYS A 58 10.89 4.68 -13.44
CA LYS A 58 11.75 3.91 -12.52
C LYS A 58 10.98 3.47 -11.28
N GLY A 59 10.21 4.39 -10.70
CA GLY A 59 9.36 4.09 -9.55
C GLY A 59 8.42 2.93 -9.81
N SER A 60 7.76 2.89 -10.96
CA SER A 60 6.83 1.81 -11.32
C SER A 60 7.53 0.47 -11.54
N ILE A 61 8.75 0.46 -12.08
CA ILE A 61 9.55 -0.77 -12.24
C ILE A 61 9.96 -1.32 -10.87
N VAL A 62 10.44 -0.46 -9.97
CA VAL A 62 10.82 -0.90 -8.62
C VAL A 62 9.60 -1.36 -7.84
N GLU A 63 8.47 -0.66 -7.94
CA GLU A 63 7.21 -1.04 -7.29
C GLU A 63 6.68 -2.38 -7.79
N ALA A 64 6.89 -2.73 -9.06
CA ALA A 64 6.50 -4.04 -9.60
C ALA A 64 7.24 -5.21 -8.92
N SER A 65 8.40 -4.96 -8.29
CA SER A 65 9.10 -5.97 -7.49
C SER A 65 8.35 -6.39 -6.22
N ASN A 66 7.32 -5.64 -5.81
CA ASN A 66 6.50 -5.93 -4.63
C ASN A 66 5.95 -7.34 -4.61
N VAL A 67 5.48 -7.84 -5.77
CA VAL A 67 4.88 -9.18 -5.87
C VAL A 67 5.94 -10.25 -5.58
N PHE A 68 7.14 -10.09 -6.14
CA PHE A 68 8.25 -11.00 -5.91
C PHE A 68 8.71 -10.96 -4.45
N LEU A 69 8.87 -9.76 -3.88
CA LEU A 69 9.22 -9.57 -2.48
C LEU A 69 8.17 -10.17 -1.53
N ALA A 70 6.87 -10.01 -1.84
CA ALA A 70 5.80 -10.58 -1.03
C ALA A 70 5.88 -12.12 -1.00
N ILE A 71 6.17 -12.76 -2.13
CA ILE A 71 6.34 -14.22 -2.21
C ILE A 71 7.58 -14.66 -1.42
N LEU A 72 8.71 -13.97 -1.56
CA LEU A 72 9.92 -14.27 -0.80
C LEU A 72 9.70 -14.12 0.71
N VAL A 73 9.09 -13.02 1.14
CA VAL A 73 8.80 -12.75 2.56
C VAL A 73 7.81 -13.81 3.10
N SER A 74 6.76 -14.12 2.36
CA SER A 74 5.77 -15.14 2.75
C SER A 74 6.40 -16.52 2.90
N SER A 75 7.31 -16.89 2.01
CA SER A 75 7.93 -18.21 2.00
C SER A 75 9.12 -18.31 2.99
N LEU A 76 10.05 -17.34 2.98
CA LEU A 76 11.29 -17.43 3.73
C LEU A 76 11.15 -17.01 5.20
N ILE A 77 10.34 -15.96 5.46
CA ILE A 77 10.21 -15.40 6.81
C ILE A 77 9.03 -16.01 7.55
N PHE A 78 7.88 -16.10 6.89
CA PHE A 78 6.65 -16.54 7.55
C PHE A 78 6.30 -18.01 7.31
N HIS A 79 6.98 -18.69 6.39
CA HIS A 79 6.74 -20.09 6.03
C HIS A 79 5.26 -20.40 5.73
N GLN A 80 4.51 -19.41 5.21
CA GLN A 80 3.08 -19.55 4.92
C GLN A 80 2.83 -20.25 3.59
N GLU A 81 3.79 -20.15 2.67
CA GLU A 81 3.68 -20.76 1.35
C GLU A 81 5.01 -21.40 0.94
N LYS A 82 4.94 -22.53 0.25
CA LYS A 82 6.13 -23.14 -0.36
C LYS A 82 6.50 -22.36 -1.63
N LEU A 83 7.80 -22.10 -1.80
CA LEU A 83 8.32 -21.60 -3.06
C LEU A 83 8.12 -22.70 -4.12
N ASP A 84 7.22 -22.44 -5.06
CA ASP A 84 7.04 -23.29 -6.23
C ASP A 84 7.74 -22.63 -7.43
N GLN A 85 8.42 -23.44 -8.25
CA GLN A 85 9.10 -22.97 -9.46
C GLN A 85 8.16 -22.21 -10.41
N LYS A 86 6.89 -22.63 -10.49
CA LYS A 86 5.87 -21.94 -11.30
C LYS A 86 5.59 -20.53 -10.81
N LYS A 87 5.54 -20.31 -9.48
CA LYS A 87 5.36 -18.97 -8.89
C LYS A 87 6.55 -18.06 -9.19
N VAL A 88 7.76 -18.59 -9.02
CA VAL A 88 9.00 -17.84 -9.30
C VAL A 88 9.07 -17.47 -10.78
N LEU A 89 8.81 -18.42 -11.67
CA LEU A 89 8.81 -18.16 -13.13
C LEU A 89 7.75 -17.12 -13.51
N GLY A 90 6.53 -17.23 -12.97
CA GLY A 90 5.47 -16.25 -13.17
C GLY A 90 5.87 -14.82 -12.73
N CYS A 91 6.54 -14.70 -11.59
CA CYS A 91 7.06 -13.41 -11.11
C CYS A 91 8.14 -12.83 -12.02
N ILE A 92 9.09 -13.66 -12.49
CA ILE A 92 10.14 -13.23 -13.41
C ILE A 92 9.53 -12.74 -14.73
N VAL A 93 8.60 -13.51 -15.31
CA VAL A 93 7.93 -13.14 -16.56
C VAL A 93 7.09 -11.85 -16.37
N GLY A 94 6.34 -11.75 -15.27
CA GLY A 94 5.55 -10.56 -14.96
C GLY A 94 6.43 -9.32 -14.76
N PHE A 95 7.53 -9.45 -14.01
CA PHE A 95 8.48 -8.36 -13.81
C PHE A 95 9.15 -7.93 -15.13
N ALA A 96 9.58 -8.89 -15.94
CA ALA A 96 10.14 -8.61 -17.28
C ALA A 96 9.13 -7.86 -18.17
N GLY A 97 7.84 -8.23 -18.11
CA GLY A 97 6.77 -7.51 -18.83
C GLY A 97 6.65 -6.04 -18.39
N VAL A 98 6.68 -5.76 -17.08
CA VAL A 98 6.66 -4.39 -16.57
C VAL A 98 7.88 -3.60 -17.03
N VAL A 99 9.07 -4.20 -16.98
CA VAL A 99 10.32 -3.58 -17.45
C VAL A 99 10.20 -3.24 -18.94
N LEU A 100 9.79 -4.18 -19.77
CA LEU A 100 9.65 -3.99 -21.22
C LEU A 100 8.67 -2.84 -21.55
N ILE A 101 7.49 -2.81 -20.94
CA ILE A 101 6.49 -1.76 -21.19
C ILE A 101 7.03 -0.39 -20.80
N ASN A 102 7.69 -0.29 -19.64
CA ASN A 102 8.20 0.99 -19.15
C ASN A 102 9.44 1.48 -19.93
N LEU A 103 10.26 0.58 -20.46
CA LEU A 103 11.43 0.95 -21.26
C LEU A 103 11.09 1.29 -22.73
N SER A 104 10.01 0.73 -23.26
CA SER A 104 9.64 0.92 -24.68
C SER A 104 9.23 2.36 -25.04
N GLY A 105 8.91 3.19 -24.07
CA GLY A 105 8.35 4.54 -24.30
C GLY A 105 9.22 5.71 -23.87
N SER A 106 10.42 5.49 -23.30
CA SER A 106 11.17 6.59 -22.70
C SER A 106 12.69 6.35 -22.72
N ASN A 107 13.46 7.43 -22.98
CA ASN A 107 14.89 7.47 -22.68
C ASN A 107 15.08 7.51 -21.15
N VAL A 108 15.01 6.36 -20.49
CA VAL A 108 15.18 6.26 -19.05
C VAL A 108 16.66 6.19 -18.74
N ASP A 109 17.15 7.17 -18.01
CA ASP A 109 18.46 7.08 -17.39
C ASP A 109 18.43 5.95 -16.33
N MET A 110 19.15 4.86 -16.61
CA MET A 110 19.21 3.66 -15.75
C MET A 110 20.20 3.83 -14.58
N SER A 111 20.75 5.02 -14.35
CA SER A 111 21.59 5.27 -13.18
C SER A 111 20.80 5.04 -11.89
N PHE A 112 21.34 4.23 -10.98
CA PHE A 112 20.72 3.93 -9.70
C PHE A 112 20.87 5.11 -8.76
N ASN A 113 19.74 5.64 -8.28
CA ASN A 113 19.72 6.69 -7.27
C ASN A 113 19.30 6.09 -5.91
N LEU A 114 20.24 6.07 -4.95
CA LEU A 114 19.98 5.49 -3.63
C LEU A 114 18.82 6.17 -2.88
N THR A 115 18.70 7.50 -2.99
CA THR A 115 17.62 8.26 -2.33
C THR A 115 16.28 8.14 -3.05
N GLY A 116 16.26 7.94 -4.37
CA GLY A 116 15.04 7.71 -5.14
C GLY A 116 14.65 6.22 -5.15
N ASP A 117 15.42 5.44 -5.90
CA ASP A 117 15.12 4.04 -6.19
C ASP A 117 15.25 3.16 -4.93
N GLY A 118 16.25 3.45 -4.07
CA GLY A 118 16.45 2.74 -2.80
C GLY A 118 15.30 2.94 -1.81
N PHE A 119 14.74 4.14 -1.72
CA PHE A 119 13.60 4.41 -0.85
C PHE A 119 12.32 3.73 -1.35
N ILE A 120 12.09 3.69 -2.66
CA ILE A 120 10.98 2.93 -3.24
C ILE A 120 11.16 1.42 -2.97
N PHE A 121 12.39 0.92 -3.02
CA PHE A 121 12.67 -0.47 -2.69
C PHE A 121 12.39 -0.81 -1.21
N ILE A 122 12.73 0.11 -0.28
CA ILE A 122 12.36 -0.02 1.15
C ILE A 122 10.83 -0.02 1.31
N SER A 123 10.13 0.84 0.57
CA SER A 123 8.66 0.85 0.50
C SER A 123 8.13 -0.50 0.04
N ALA A 124 8.72 -1.09 -0.99
CA ALA A 124 8.35 -2.40 -1.51
C ALA A 124 8.50 -3.52 -0.47
N ILE A 125 9.59 -3.51 0.30
CA ILE A 125 9.81 -4.45 1.42
C ILE A 125 8.74 -4.26 2.51
N ALA A 126 8.45 -3.01 2.88
CA ALA A 126 7.43 -2.71 3.88
C ALA A 126 6.04 -3.19 3.44
N TYR A 127 5.70 -3.01 2.17
CA TYR A 127 4.48 -3.55 1.57
C TYR A 127 4.44 -5.08 1.63
N ALA A 128 5.50 -5.75 1.23
CA ALA A 128 5.59 -7.20 1.25
C ALA A 128 5.38 -7.76 2.67
N LEU A 129 6.04 -7.17 3.67
CA LEU A 129 5.87 -7.55 5.07
C LEU A 129 4.44 -7.32 5.55
N SER A 130 3.85 -6.17 5.23
CA SER A 130 2.48 -5.84 5.64
C SER A 130 1.45 -6.76 5.01
N SER A 131 1.61 -7.11 3.74
CA SER A 131 0.70 -8.02 3.02
C SER A 131 0.64 -9.39 3.67
N VAL A 132 1.79 -9.94 4.08
CA VAL A 132 1.86 -11.23 4.78
C VAL A 132 1.25 -11.12 6.19
N LEU A 133 1.44 -10.00 6.89
CA LEU A 133 0.81 -9.75 8.19
C LEU A 133 -0.71 -9.63 8.07
N ILE A 134 -1.22 -8.94 7.04
CA ILE A 134 -2.66 -8.86 6.77
C ILE A 134 -3.22 -10.27 6.57
N LYS A 135 -2.62 -11.07 5.71
CA LYS A 135 -3.04 -12.48 5.49
C LYS A 135 -3.07 -13.26 6.80
N LYS A 136 -2.05 -13.13 7.64
CA LYS A 136 -1.97 -13.79 8.95
C LYS A 136 -3.06 -13.32 9.91
N TYR A 137 -3.36 -12.03 9.93
CA TYR A 137 -4.34 -11.47 10.86
C TYR A 137 -5.78 -11.61 10.36
N SER A 138 -6.00 -11.68 9.06
CA SER A 138 -7.30 -11.96 8.44
C SER A 138 -7.88 -13.31 8.84
N ALA A 139 -7.05 -14.26 9.26
CA ALA A 139 -7.51 -15.52 9.83
C ALA A 139 -8.21 -15.36 11.21
N LYS A 140 -8.01 -14.21 11.89
CA LYS A 140 -8.52 -13.98 13.25
C LYS A 140 -9.37 -12.72 13.38
N SER A 141 -9.36 -11.84 12.39
CA SER A 141 -10.02 -10.54 12.41
C SER A 141 -10.54 -10.25 11.01
N ASP A 142 -11.64 -9.51 10.91
CA ASP A 142 -12.23 -9.13 9.63
C ASP A 142 -11.25 -8.28 8.79
N PRO A 143 -10.89 -8.71 7.55
CA PRO A 143 -9.93 -8.00 6.72
C PRO A 143 -10.37 -6.57 6.34
N VAL A 144 -11.68 -6.38 6.13
CA VAL A 144 -12.26 -5.07 5.78
C VAL A 144 -12.12 -4.12 6.97
N MET A 145 -12.41 -4.61 8.17
CA MET A 145 -12.23 -3.86 9.41
C MET A 145 -10.76 -3.47 9.61
N LEU A 146 -9.83 -4.44 9.46
CA LEU A 146 -8.39 -4.18 9.59
C LEU A 146 -7.94 -3.10 8.60
N SER A 147 -8.36 -3.20 7.33
CA SER A 147 -7.99 -2.25 6.28
C SER A 147 -8.57 -0.86 6.53
N GLY A 148 -9.83 -0.77 6.94
CA GLY A 148 -10.48 0.51 7.22
C GLY A 148 -9.83 1.27 8.37
N TYR A 149 -9.63 0.61 9.51
CA TYR A 149 -9.03 1.25 10.68
C TYR A 149 -7.56 1.61 10.47
N GLN A 150 -6.77 0.75 9.81
CA GLN A 150 -5.37 1.06 9.53
C GLN A 150 -5.20 2.26 8.59
N PHE A 151 -6.05 2.38 7.55
CA PHE A 151 -6.00 3.52 6.65
C PHE A 151 -6.45 4.81 7.33
N THR A 152 -7.47 4.74 8.17
CA THR A 152 -7.92 5.91 8.94
C THR A 152 -6.82 6.38 9.88
N ALA A 153 -6.29 5.50 10.71
CA ALA A 153 -5.24 5.83 11.67
C ALA A 153 -3.94 6.26 10.96
N GLY A 154 -3.50 5.48 9.96
CA GLY A 154 -2.29 5.78 9.19
C GLY A 154 -2.40 7.06 8.38
N GLY A 155 -3.58 7.35 7.82
CA GLY A 155 -3.85 8.60 7.14
C GLY A 155 -3.73 9.81 8.07
N LEU A 156 -4.22 9.72 9.30
CA LEU A 156 -4.05 10.77 10.32
C LEU A 156 -2.57 10.96 10.69
N VAL A 157 -1.83 9.87 10.91
CA VAL A 157 -0.39 9.95 11.19
C VAL A 157 0.37 10.59 10.01
N MET A 158 0.04 10.21 8.77
CA MET A 158 0.66 10.81 7.58
C MET A 158 0.33 12.30 7.41
N ILE A 159 -0.87 12.73 7.81
CA ILE A 159 -1.21 14.17 7.85
C ILE A 159 -0.31 14.88 8.86
N LEU A 160 -0.14 14.35 10.06
CA LEU A 160 0.73 14.93 11.10
C LEU A 160 2.19 15.00 10.61
N ILE A 161 2.72 13.93 10.01
CA ILE A 161 4.07 13.93 9.43
C ILE A 161 4.18 15.01 8.35
N GLY A 162 3.20 15.12 7.47
CA GLY A 162 3.18 16.15 6.43
C GLY A 162 3.23 17.57 6.99
N PHE A 163 2.50 17.85 8.07
CA PHE A 163 2.57 19.16 8.75
C PHE A 163 3.94 19.42 9.39
N VAL A 164 4.51 18.41 10.06
CA VAL A 164 5.84 18.54 10.68
C VAL A 164 6.92 18.79 9.61
N MET A 165 6.78 18.21 8.43
CA MET A 165 7.69 18.45 7.29
C MET A 165 7.45 19.79 6.57
N GLY A 166 6.58 20.65 7.10
CA GLY A 166 6.30 21.98 6.54
C GLY A 166 5.25 22.01 5.44
N GLY A 167 4.55 20.88 5.23
CA GLY A 167 3.43 20.81 4.28
C GLY A 167 2.27 21.72 4.72
N ARG A 168 1.75 22.49 3.79
CA ARG A 168 0.58 23.34 4.01
C ARG A 168 -0.57 22.85 3.14
N ILE A 169 -1.75 22.79 3.72
CA ILE A 169 -2.97 22.51 2.96
C ILE A 169 -3.41 23.85 2.35
N HIS A 170 -3.09 24.07 1.08
CA HIS A 170 -3.69 25.16 0.32
C HIS A 170 -5.13 24.79 -0.06
N THR A 171 -5.98 25.79 -0.21
CA THR A 171 -7.32 25.62 -0.75
C THR A 171 -7.23 24.88 -2.10
N ALA A 172 -7.63 23.62 -2.09
CA ALA A 172 -7.59 22.80 -3.29
C ALA A 172 -8.61 23.35 -4.31
N SER A 173 -8.21 23.43 -5.57
CA SER A 173 -9.16 23.72 -6.65
C SER A 173 -10.24 22.62 -6.70
N MET A 174 -11.44 22.94 -7.16
CA MET A 174 -12.53 21.97 -7.33
C MET A 174 -12.10 20.69 -8.04
N PRO A 175 -11.34 20.74 -9.16
CA PRO A 175 -10.84 19.52 -9.81
C PRO A 175 -9.94 18.68 -8.91
N ALA A 176 -9.10 19.29 -8.07
CA ALA A 176 -8.21 18.58 -7.16
C ALA A 176 -9.01 17.87 -6.04
N MET A 177 -10.07 18.48 -5.54
CA MET A 177 -10.97 17.86 -4.56
C MET A 177 -11.72 16.67 -5.15
N ILE A 178 -12.25 16.81 -6.36
CA ILE A 178 -12.93 15.72 -7.08
C ILE A 178 -11.97 14.55 -7.29
N LEU A 179 -10.74 14.82 -7.74
CA LEU A 179 -9.72 13.81 -7.93
C LEU A 179 -9.37 13.09 -6.62
N LEU A 180 -9.23 13.83 -5.52
CA LEU A 180 -8.93 13.27 -4.20
C LEU A 180 -10.04 12.32 -3.72
N ILE A 181 -11.31 12.74 -3.87
CA ILE A 181 -12.48 11.90 -3.52
C ILE A 181 -12.54 10.66 -4.42
N TYR A 182 -12.34 10.84 -5.72
CA TYR A 182 -12.31 9.75 -6.69
C TYR A 182 -11.24 8.71 -6.35
N MET A 183 -10.01 9.15 -6.05
CA MET A 183 -8.93 8.24 -5.65
C MET A 183 -9.21 7.55 -4.31
N ALA A 184 -9.86 8.23 -3.37
CA ALA A 184 -10.27 7.63 -2.10
C ALA A 184 -11.37 6.58 -2.31
N LEU A 185 -12.34 6.85 -3.19
CA LEU A 185 -13.41 5.94 -3.56
C LEU A 185 -12.86 4.66 -4.19
N ILE A 186 -11.98 4.78 -5.20
CA ILE A 186 -11.32 3.61 -5.83
C ILE A 186 -10.62 2.77 -4.78
N SER A 187 -9.85 3.41 -3.89
CA SER A 187 -9.16 2.69 -2.82
C SER A 187 -10.15 1.99 -1.89
N ALA A 188 -11.23 2.66 -1.50
CA ALA A 188 -12.24 2.10 -0.61
C ALA A 188 -12.94 0.88 -1.23
N VAL A 189 -13.37 0.99 -2.48
CA VAL A 189 -14.03 -0.12 -3.21
C VAL A 189 -13.06 -1.29 -3.36
N ALA A 190 -11.83 -1.05 -3.82
CA ALA A 190 -10.84 -2.09 -4.03
C ALA A 190 -10.53 -2.85 -2.72
N TYR A 191 -10.26 -2.16 -1.62
CA TYR A 191 -9.93 -2.81 -0.35
C TYR A 191 -11.13 -3.48 0.32
N THR A 192 -12.34 -2.96 0.11
CA THR A 192 -13.58 -3.61 0.61
C THR A 192 -13.82 -4.91 -0.16
N LEU A 193 -13.75 -4.89 -1.49
CA LEU A 193 -13.92 -6.09 -2.31
C LEU A 193 -12.84 -7.12 -2.04
N TRP A 194 -11.59 -6.70 -1.98
CA TRP A 194 -10.46 -7.58 -1.66
C TRP A 194 -10.57 -8.25 -0.29
N GLY A 195 -11.20 -7.57 0.68
CA GLY A 195 -11.40 -8.12 2.02
C GLY A 195 -12.61 -9.05 2.14
N ILE A 196 -13.54 -9.03 1.17
CA ILE A 196 -14.74 -9.89 1.14
C ILE A 196 -14.49 -11.17 0.34
N LEU A 197 -13.67 -11.09 -0.72
CA LEU A 197 -13.27 -12.23 -1.57
C LEU A 197 -12.27 -13.14 -0.86
#